data_01db4cb938dfd18903b12a82797abf9f
#
_entry.id   01db4cb938dfd18903b12a82797abf9f
#
_cell.length_a   1.000
_cell.length_b   1.000
_cell.length_c   1.000
_cell.angle_alpha   90.00
_cell.angle_beta   90.00
_cell.angle_gamma   90.00
#
_symmetry.space_group_name_H-M   'P 1'
#
loop_
_entity.id
_entity.type
_entity.pdbx_description
1 polymer ?
#
loop_
_entity_poly.entity_id
_entity_poly.type
_entity_poly.pdbx_seq_one_letter_code
_entity_poly.pdbx_strand_id
1 'polypeptide(L)'
;MYEQIARNKRHTFFMLAMFFVLILALVIAFNFLLGFGAIGFAIAITVAIAMAWGSYWYSDRIALRVSRARPADGPEFRRYHNLVEGLCIAAGLPKPRLYVVDDSAPNAFATGRNPKHAAVAVTTGLLEKMNRVELEGVLAHELSHIKNYDILLTTVAVTAVGAIALLADLGLRFMWFGGRRRGSSNSGAAGGILALFALVFLVVAPLVAQVMKFSLSRRRELLADVSGVHLTRYPPGLIAALEKLRDDQAVVRTASHATEQLWIESPLETKEGKADHKGTWLNRAFNTHPPLEQRIQILKEM
;
A
#
# COMPACT_ATOMS: atom_id res chain seq x y z
N MET A 1 7.96 -8.98 19.71
CA MET A 1 8.56 -9.02 18.36
C MET A 1 8.23 -10.31 17.58
N TYR A 2 8.68 -11.51 18.01
CA TYR A 2 8.40 -12.77 17.28
C TYR A 2 6.92 -13.05 17.06
N GLU A 3 6.08 -12.84 18.06
CA GLU A 3 4.62 -13.00 17.94
C GLU A 3 4.00 -12.07 16.90
N GLN A 4 4.52 -10.86 16.77
CA GLN A 4 4.04 -9.90 15.79
C GLN A 4 4.42 -10.29 14.36
N ILE A 5 5.65 -10.77 14.16
CA ILE A 5 6.10 -11.32 12.88
C ILE A 5 5.21 -12.50 12.47
N ALA A 6 4.96 -13.43 13.40
CA ALA A 6 4.10 -14.58 13.16
C ALA A 6 2.66 -14.16 12.84
N ARG A 7 2.12 -13.16 13.55
CA ARG A 7 0.79 -12.59 13.29
C ARG A 7 0.71 -11.93 11.91
N ASN A 8 1.71 -11.12 11.54
CA ASN A 8 1.74 -10.45 10.24
C ASN A 8 1.81 -11.48 9.08
N LYS A 9 2.65 -12.50 9.20
CA LYS A 9 2.72 -13.60 8.22
C LYS A 9 1.38 -14.34 8.10
N ARG A 10 0.72 -14.65 9.23
CA ARG A 10 -0.60 -15.29 9.22
C ARG A 10 -1.67 -14.41 8.59
N HIS A 11 -1.70 -13.11 8.89
CA HIS A 11 -2.63 -12.17 8.24
C HIS A 11 -2.38 -12.08 6.74
N THR A 12 -1.11 -12.02 6.31
CA THR A 12 -0.77 -12.01 4.89
C THR A 12 -1.25 -13.28 4.18
N PHE A 13 -1.02 -14.45 4.81
CA PHE A 13 -1.51 -15.71 4.25
C PHE A 13 -3.04 -15.72 4.12
N PHE A 14 -3.74 -15.26 5.15
CA PHE A 14 -5.21 -15.14 5.11
C PHE A 14 -5.68 -14.17 4.02
N MET A 15 -5.00 -13.04 3.86
CA MET A 15 -5.30 -12.08 2.77
C MET A 15 -5.09 -12.68 1.39
N LEU A 16 -3.98 -13.38 1.18
CA LEU A 16 -3.70 -14.06 -0.09
C LEU A 16 -4.75 -15.14 -0.40
N ALA A 17 -5.14 -15.92 0.61
CA ALA A 17 -6.19 -16.93 0.48
C ALA A 17 -7.55 -16.29 0.14
N MET A 18 -7.91 -15.21 0.83
CA MET A 18 -9.14 -14.46 0.55
C MET A 18 -9.12 -13.85 -0.85
N PHE A 19 -8.00 -13.27 -1.25
CA PHE A 19 -7.82 -12.73 -2.60
C PHE A 19 -7.95 -13.82 -3.67
N PHE A 20 -7.31 -14.97 -3.45
CA PHE A 20 -7.44 -16.13 -4.34
C PHE A 20 -8.91 -16.58 -4.48
N VAL A 21 -9.62 -16.76 -3.36
CA VAL A 21 -11.03 -17.15 -3.36
C VAL A 21 -11.89 -16.13 -4.11
N LEU A 22 -11.60 -14.86 -3.92
CA LEU A 22 -12.31 -13.77 -4.60
C LEU A 22 -12.11 -13.83 -6.11
N ILE A 23 -10.87 -13.93 -6.58
CA ILE A 23 -10.57 -14.03 -8.01
C ILE A 23 -11.22 -15.30 -8.59
N LEU A 24 -11.12 -16.41 -7.88
CA LEU A 24 -11.75 -17.66 -8.29
C LEU A 24 -13.26 -17.51 -8.44
N ALA A 25 -13.94 -16.94 -7.45
CA ALA A 25 -15.39 -16.69 -7.49
C ALA A 25 -15.78 -15.79 -8.67
N LEU A 26 -15.00 -14.74 -8.94
CA LEU A 26 -15.19 -13.85 -10.08
C LEU A 26 -15.10 -14.59 -11.41
N VAL A 27 -14.04 -15.37 -11.60
CA VAL A 27 -13.83 -16.06 -12.87
C VAL A 27 -14.82 -17.20 -13.06
N ILE A 28 -15.25 -17.87 -11.96
CA ILE A 28 -16.34 -18.85 -12.01
C ILE A 28 -17.64 -18.18 -12.44
N ALA A 29 -17.98 -17.03 -11.87
CA ALA A 29 -19.18 -16.29 -12.25
C ALA A 29 -19.15 -15.88 -13.74
N PHE A 30 -18.00 -15.38 -14.21
CA PHE A 30 -17.79 -15.07 -15.63
C PHE A 30 -17.92 -16.32 -16.52
N ASN A 31 -17.32 -17.45 -16.10
CA ASN A 31 -17.41 -18.69 -16.85
C ASN A 31 -18.87 -19.18 -16.99
N PHE A 32 -19.64 -19.08 -15.91
CA PHE A 32 -21.06 -19.45 -15.91
C PHE A 32 -21.88 -18.57 -16.87
N LEU A 33 -21.61 -17.27 -16.92
CA LEU A 33 -22.30 -16.33 -17.79
C LEU A 33 -21.93 -16.48 -19.27
N LEU A 34 -20.67 -16.74 -19.55
CA LEU A 34 -20.17 -16.81 -20.91
C LEU A 34 -20.24 -18.22 -21.51
N GLY A 35 -20.58 -19.23 -20.69
CA GLY A 35 -20.78 -20.60 -21.15
C GLY A 35 -19.52 -21.33 -21.60
N PHE A 36 -18.32 -20.96 -21.08
CA PHE A 36 -17.05 -21.58 -21.50
C PHE A 36 -16.85 -23.01 -20.98
N GLY A 37 -17.73 -23.53 -20.11
CA GLY A 37 -17.69 -24.89 -19.60
C GLY A 37 -16.42 -25.25 -18.84
N ALA A 38 -15.98 -26.52 -18.94
CA ALA A 38 -14.83 -27.03 -18.19
C ALA A 38 -13.51 -26.31 -18.53
N ILE A 39 -13.33 -25.88 -19.77
CA ILE A 39 -12.13 -25.14 -20.21
C ILE A 39 -12.08 -23.79 -19.51
N GLY A 40 -13.22 -23.09 -19.39
CA GLY A 40 -13.31 -21.84 -18.67
C GLY A 40 -12.93 -21.99 -17.18
N PHE A 41 -13.31 -23.07 -16.52
CA PHE A 41 -12.89 -23.36 -15.14
C PHE A 41 -11.39 -23.56 -15.02
N ALA A 42 -10.76 -24.31 -15.94
CA ALA A 42 -9.32 -24.52 -15.93
C ALA A 42 -8.57 -23.19 -16.10
N ILE A 43 -9.00 -22.35 -17.03
CA ILE A 43 -8.45 -20.99 -17.22
C ILE A 43 -8.64 -20.16 -15.96
N ALA A 44 -9.82 -20.21 -15.35
CA ALA A 44 -10.13 -19.48 -14.11
C ALA A 44 -9.14 -19.78 -13.01
N ILE A 45 -8.95 -21.06 -12.71
CA ILE A 45 -8.05 -21.52 -11.64
C ILE A 45 -6.63 -21.09 -11.96
N THR A 46 -6.17 -21.26 -13.20
CA THR A 46 -4.83 -20.87 -13.63
C THR A 46 -4.59 -19.37 -13.46
N VAL A 47 -5.53 -18.53 -13.86
CA VAL A 47 -5.45 -17.07 -13.72
C VAL A 47 -5.45 -16.67 -12.23
N ALA A 48 -6.33 -17.27 -11.41
CA ALA A 48 -6.37 -16.98 -9.98
C ALA A 48 -5.04 -17.33 -9.27
N ILE A 49 -4.47 -18.48 -9.58
CA ILE A 49 -3.15 -18.90 -9.07
C ILE A 49 -2.07 -17.93 -9.55
N ALA A 50 -2.03 -17.62 -10.83
CA ALA A 50 -1.02 -16.74 -11.41
C ALA A 50 -1.09 -15.31 -10.82
N MET A 51 -2.29 -14.78 -10.59
CA MET A 51 -2.49 -13.46 -9.97
C MET A 51 -2.08 -13.46 -8.49
N ALA A 52 -2.46 -14.47 -7.71
CA ALA A 52 -2.08 -14.59 -6.30
C ALA A 52 -0.56 -14.74 -6.16
N TRP A 53 0.04 -15.61 -6.99
CA TRP A 53 1.49 -15.81 -7.04
C TRP A 53 2.22 -14.54 -7.48
N GLY A 54 1.79 -13.92 -8.57
CA GLY A 54 2.36 -12.68 -9.09
C GLY A 54 2.25 -11.53 -8.08
N SER A 55 1.12 -11.41 -7.39
CA SER A 55 0.91 -10.43 -6.32
C SER A 55 1.96 -10.57 -5.21
N TYR A 56 2.28 -11.78 -4.78
CA TYR A 56 3.29 -12.01 -3.75
C TYR A 56 4.72 -11.70 -4.24
N TRP A 57 5.09 -12.19 -5.44
CA TRP A 57 6.48 -12.11 -5.91
C TRP A 57 6.87 -10.78 -6.52
N TYR A 58 5.92 -10.04 -7.11
CA TYR A 58 6.17 -8.78 -7.83
C TYR A 58 5.61 -7.55 -7.14
N SER A 59 5.04 -7.72 -5.94
CA SER A 59 4.37 -6.66 -5.21
C SER A 59 5.27 -5.42 -4.96
N ASP A 60 6.55 -5.63 -4.61
CA ASP A 60 7.52 -4.56 -4.43
C ASP A 60 7.77 -3.76 -5.71
N ARG A 61 7.93 -4.48 -6.85
CA ARG A 61 8.14 -3.84 -8.15
C ARG A 61 6.92 -3.06 -8.61
N ILE A 62 5.73 -3.59 -8.33
CA ILE A 62 4.46 -2.93 -8.66
C ILE A 62 4.33 -1.64 -7.83
N ALA A 63 4.53 -1.71 -6.51
CA ALA A 63 4.47 -0.56 -5.62
C ALA A 63 5.45 0.55 -6.06
N LEU A 64 6.73 0.20 -6.31
CA LEU A 64 7.75 1.14 -6.78
C LEU A 64 7.40 1.76 -8.15
N ARG A 65 6.89 0.95 -9.08
CA ARG A 65 6.53 1.43 -10.42
C ARG A 65 5.31 2.36 -10.40
N VAL A 66 4.29 2.02 -9.63
CA VAL A 66 3.08 2.85 -9.47
C VAL A 66 3.42 4.18 -8.81
N SER A 67 4.33 4.18 -7.83
CA SER A 67 4.84 5.40 -7.18
C SER A 67 5.89 6.14 -8.02
N ARG A 68 6.22 5.69 -9.23
CA ARG A 68 7.25 6.26 -10.11
C ARG A 68 8.62 6.39 -9.41
N ALA A 69 8.93 5.48 -8.51
CA ALA A 69 10.19 5.45 -7.81
C ALA A 69 11.32 5.00 -8.75
N ARG A 70 12.43 5.74 -8.76
CA ARG A 70 13.66 5.41 -9.48
C ARG A 70 14.78 5.03 -8.51
N PRO A 71 15.76 4.20 -8.90
CA PRO A 71 16.90 3.89 -8.05
C PRO A 71 17.64 5.16 -7.59
N ALA A 72 18.07 5.18 -6.34
CA ALA A 72 18.82 6.27 -5.74
C ALA A 72 20.34 6.07 -5.90
N ASP A 73 20.82 5.95 -7.14
CA ASP A 73 22.22 5.55 -7.44
C ASP A 73 23.20 6.72 -7.55
N GLY A 74 22.73 7.97 -7.47
CA GLY A 74 23.57 9.16 -7.64
C GLY A 74 24.37 9.56 -6.39
N PRO A 75 25.48 10.31 -6.57
CA PRO A 75 26.29 10.81 -5.45
C PRO A 75 25.52 11.77 -4.53
N GLU A 76 24.49 12.40 -5.03
CA GLU A 76 23.57 13.27 -4.28
C GLU A 76 22.82 12.50 -3.18
N PHE A 77 22.66 11.17 -3.32
CA PHE A 77 21.97 10.32 -2.35
C PHE A 77 22.90 9.71 -1.29
N ARG A 78 24.20 10.08 -1.24
CA ARG A 78 25.17 9.54 -0.26
C ARG A 78 24.67 9.65 1.17
N ARG A 79 24.09 10.80 1.56
CA ARG A 79 23.55 11.00 2.91
C ARG A 79 22.49 9.95 3.23
N TYR A 80 21.57 9.72 2.30
CA TYR A 80 20.51 8.72 2.42
C TYR A 80 21.09 7.31 2.55
N HIS A 81 22.02 6.93 1.67
CA HIS A 81 22.69 5.62 1.71
C HIS A 81 23.41 5.36 3.02
N ASN A 82 24.15 6.34 3.53
CA ASN A 82 24.94 6.21 4.76
C ASN A 82 24.05 6.09 6.00
N LEU A 83 22.95 6.85 6.07
CA LEU A 83 21.99 6.75 7.16
C LEU A 83 21.33 5.38 7.21
N VAL A 84 20.83 4.89 6.06
CA VAL A 84 20.20 3.56 6.01
C VAL A 84 21.21 2.47 6.35
N GLU A 85 22.44 2.54 5.88
CA GLU A 85 23.47 1.55 6.19
C GLU A 85 23.79 1.49 7.68
N GLY A 86 23.99 2.65 8.31
CA GLY A 86 24.22 2.74 9.76
C GLY A 86 23.06 2.16 10.56
N LEU A 87 21.82 2.52 10.20
CA LEU A 87 20.62 2.00 10.85
C LEU A 87 20.46 0.49 10.62
N CYS A 88 20.78 -0.03 9.44
CA CYS A 88 20.73 -1.46 9.15
C CYS A 88 21.72 -2.26 10.00
N ILE A 89 22.95 -1.75 10.16
CA ILE A 89 23.96 -2.35 11.04
C ILE A 89 23.41 -2.40 12.49
N ALA A 90 22.89 -1.28 12.99
CA ALA A 90 22.33 -1.20 14.34
C ALA A 90 21.09 -2.11 14.53
N ALA A 91 20.26 -2.27 13.51
CA ALA A 91 19.04 -3.09 13.55
C ALA A 91 19.30 -4.59 13.31
N GLY A 92 20.49 -4.97 12.81
CA GLY A 92 20.80 -6.33 12.34
C GLY A 92 19.99 -6.71 11.09
N LEU A 93 19.77 -5.75 10.17
CA LEU A 93 19.01 -5.94 8.93
C LEU A 93 19.92 -5.91 7.71
N PRO A 94 19.62 -6.68 6.66
CA PRO A 94 20.24 -6.46 5.37
C PRO A 94 19.81 -5.08 4.81
N LYS A 95 20.76 -4.38 4.16
CA LYS A 95 20.48 -3.09 3.53
C LYS A 95 19.42 -3.25 2.44
N PRO A 96 18.27 -2.54 2.53
CA PRO A 96 17.24 -2.57 1.51
C PRO A 96 17.72 -1.85 0.24
N ARG A 97 17.06 -2.10 -0.88
CA ARG A 97 17.25 -1.31 -2.11
C ARG A 97 16.68 0.08 -1.88
N LEU A 98 17.42 1.12 -2.29
CA LEU A 98 17.05 2.51 -2.08
C LEU A 98 16.53 3.14 -3.36
N TYR A 99 15.40 3.83 -3.22
CA TYR A 99 14.70 4.49 -4.30
C TYR A 99 14.36 5.93 -3.92
N VAL A 100 14.18 6.75 -4.94
CA VAL A 100 13.71 8.13 -4.79
C VAL A 100 12.52 8.38 -5.72
N VAL A 101 11.57 9.17 -5.22
CA VAL A 101 10.42 9.66 -5.98
C VAL A 101 10.61 11.16 -6.19
N ASP A 102 10.57 11.62 -7.43
CA ASP A 102 10.71 13.04 -7.76
C ASP A 102 9.40 13.78 -7.44
N ASP A 103 9.27 14.18 -6.17
CA ASP A 103 8.12 14.91 -5.65
C ASP A 103 8.57 15.86 -4.53
N SER A 104 8.02 17.10 -4.52
CA SER A 104 8.35 18.13 -3.54
C SER A 104 7.67 17.94 -2.19
N ALA A 105 6.61 17.12 -2.12
CA ALA A 105 5.97 16.76 -0.86
C ALA A 105 6.88 15.81 -0.06
N PRO A 106 7.16 16.07 1.22
CA PRO A 106 8.01 15.20 2.02
C PRO A 106 7.25 13.93 2.39
N ASN A 107 7.76 12.77 1.95
CA ASN A 107 7.17 11.48 2.32
C ASN A 107 8.17 10.33 2.12
N ALA A 108 7.87 9.16 2.71
CA ALA A 108 8.65 7.94 2.57
C ALA A 108 7.75 6.71 2.66
N PHE A 109 8.24 5.59 2.14
CA PHE A 109 7.61 4.29 2.38
C PHE A 109 8.60 3.14 2.24
N ALA A 110 8.30 2.05 2.96
CA ALA A 110 8.97 0.77 2.78
C ALA A 110 8.04 -0.24 2.10
N THR A 111 8.61 -1.09 1.25
CA THR A 111 7.89 -2.13 0.52
C THR A 111 8.73 -3.40 0.40
N GLY A 112 8.09 -4.53 0.13
CA GLY A 112 8.78 -5.79 -0.06
C GLY A 112 8.11 -6.98 0.63
N ARG A 113 8.56 -8.19 0.28
CA ARG A 113 8.00 -9.42 0.86
C ARG A 113 8.69 -9.93 2.13
N ASN A 114 9.93 -9.49 2.36
CA ASN A 114 10.72 -9.80 3.56
C ASN A 114 11.95 -8.89 3.64
N PRO A 115 12.69 -8.86 4.76
CA PRO A 115 13.86 -7.99 4.91
C PRO A 115 14.94 -8.14 3.83
N LYS A 116 15.15 -9.36 3.28
CA LYS A 116 16.13 -9.59 2.20
C LYS A 116 15.68 -9.04 0.85
N HIS A 117 14.38 -8.80 0.67
CA HIS A 117 13.78 -8.30 -0.56
C HIS A 117 12.98 -7.02 -0.31
N ALA A 118 13.49 -6.20 0.61
CA ALA A 118 12.90 -4.92 0.95
C ALA A 118 13.45 -3.80 0.06
N ALA A 119 12.65 -2.77 -0.07
CA ALA A 119 13.03 -1.50 -0.66
C ALA A 119 12.48 -0.35 0.19
N VAL A 120 13.21 0.74 0.27
CA VAL A 120 12.77 2.00 0.88
C VAL A 120 12.78 3.07 -0.21
N ALA A 121 11.70 3.81 -0.31
CA ALA A 121 11.58 4.94 -1.21
C ALA A 121 11.32 6.21 -0.41
N VAL A 122 12.00 7.28 -0.77
CA VAL A 122 11.84 8.61 -0.18
C VAL A 122 11.57 9.62 -1.29
N THR A 123 10.83 10.68 -1.01
CA THR A 123 10.67 11.77 -1.96
C THR A 123 11.88 12.71 -1.95
N THR A 124 12.11 13.39 -3.07
CA THR A 124 13.11 14.46 -3.12
C THR A 124 12.82 15.55 -2.09
N GLY A 125 11.53 15.89 -1.91
CA GLY A 125 11.10 16.84 -0.88
C GLY A 125 11.43 16.42 0.54
N LEU A 126 11.37 15.12 0.87
CA LEU A 126 11.81 14.64 2.18
C LEU A 126 13.32 14.85 2.37
N LEU A 127 14.12 14.50 1.37
CA LEU A 127 15.59 14.66 1.44
C LEU A 127 16.02 16.11 1.56
N GLU A 128 15.29 17.04 0.96
CA GLU A 128 15.55 18.48 1.00
C GLU A 128 15.12 19.14 2.32
N LYS A 129 13.91 18.80 2.79
CA LYS A 129 13.27 19.45 3.95
C LYS A 129 13.75 18.90 5.29
N MET A 130 14.21 17.64 5.34
CA MET A 130 14.66 17.02 6.58
C MET A 130 16.15 17.21 6.80
N ASN A 131 16.52 17.62 8.01
CA ASN A 131 17.92 17.57 8.45
C ASN A 131 18.35 16.09 8.68
N ARG A 132 19.62 15.90 9.07
CA ARG A 132 20.17 14.55 9.23
C ARG A 132 19.43 13.72 10.27
N VAL A 133 19.12 14.31 11.42
CA VAL A 133 18.54 13.63 12.57
C VAL A 133 17.06 13.32 12.34
N GLU A 134 16.33 14.23 11.71
CA GLU A 134 14.94 14.04 11.31
C GLU A 134 14.82 12.94 10.26
N LEU A 135 15.67 12.97 9.23
CA LEU A 135 15.70 11.92 8.20
C LEU A 135 16.04 10.55 8.81
N GLU A 136 16.99 10.50 9.75
CA GLU A 136 17.35 9.29 10.48
C GLU A 136 16.15 8.73 11.25
N GLY A 137 15.36 9.58 11.90
CA GLY A 137 14.12 9.19 12.57
C GLY A 137 13.09 8.55 11.63
N VAL A 138 12.82 9.19 10.48
CA VAL A 138 11.92 8.65 9.44
C VAL A 138 12.43 7.31 8.91
N LEU A 139 13.72 7.23 8.57
CA LEU A 139 14.30 6.00 8.03
C LEU A 139 14.29 4.85 9.05
N ALA A 140 14.49 5.15 10.34
CA ALA A 140 14.39 4.17 11.42
C ALA A 140 12.95 3.64 11.58
N HIS A 141 11.95 4.50 11.41
CA HIS A 141 10.54 4.10 11.36
C HIS A 141 10.28 3.14 10.20
N GLU A 142 10.71 3.46 8.98
CA GLU A 142 10.57 2.61 7.80
C GLU A 142 11.29 1.26 7.96
N LEU A 143 12.51 1.26 8.51
CA LEU A 143 13.24 0.04 8.79
C LEU A 143 12.57 -0.82 9.86
N SER A 144 11.81 -0.23 10.77
CA SER A 144 11.00 -0.95 11.76
C SER A 144 9.88 -1.75 11.10
N HIS A 145 9.22 -1.21 10.07
CA HIS A 145 8.25 -1.94 9.27
C HIS A 145 8.88 -3.13 8.53
N ILE A 146 10.10 -2.96 8.01
CA ILE A 146 10.86 -4.05 7.39
C ILE A 146 11.14 -5.15 8.40
N LYS A 147 11.64 -4.79 9.58
CA LYS A 147 12.00 -5.73 10.65
C LYS A 147 10.80 -6.54 11.15
N ASN A 148 9.64 -5.90 11.24
CA ASN A 148 8.40 -6.49 11.74
C ASN A 148 7.59 -7.23 10.68
N TYR A 149 8.04 -7.27 9.42
CA TYR A 149 7.31 -7.83 8.28
C TYR A 149 5.97 -7.11 8.00
N ASP A 150 5.81 -5.87 8.45
CA ASP A 150 4.64 -5.05 8.11
C ASP A 150 4.59 -4.79 6.60
N ILE A 151 5.77 -4.59 5.99
CA ILE A 151 5.91 -4.37 4.54
C ILE A 151 5.24 -5.47 3.70
N LEU A 152 5.30 -6.72 4.13
CA LEU A 152 4.67 -7.83 3.41
C LEU A 152 3.16 -7.66 3.33
N LEU A 153 2.54 -7.33 4.46
CA LEU A 153 1.10 -7.17 4.56
C LEU A 153 0.59 -5.98 3.73
N THR A 154 1.23 -4.81 3.89
CA THR A 154 0.84 -3.60 3.15
C THR A 154 1.08 -3.73 1.66
N THR A 155 2.22 -4.33 1.25
CA THR A 155 2.55 -4.50 -0.16
C THR A 155 1.60 -5.48 -0.87
N VAL A 156 1.21 -6.57 -0.22
CA VAL A 156 0.21 -7.51 -0.75
C VAL A 156 -1.16 -6.85 -0.84
N ALA A 157 -1.55 -6.06 0.17
CA ALA A 157 -2.82 -5.33 0.15
C ALA A 157 -2.90 -4.36 -1.04
N VAL A 158 -1.87 -3.55 -1.26
CA VAL A 158 -1.77 -2.61 -2.39
C VAL A 158 -1.89 -3.33 -3.73
N THR A 159 -1.19 -4.46 -3.87
CA THR A 159 -1.21 -5.23 -5.12
C THR A 159 -2.59 -5.85 -5.38
N ALA A 160 -3.25 -6.37 -4.33
CA ALA A 160 -4.59 -6.92 -4.43
C ALA A 160 -5.61 -5.84 -4.83
N VAL A 161 -5.55 -4.67 -4.21
CA VAL A 161 -6.40 -3.52 -4.57
C VAL A 161 -6.16 -3.07 -6.00
N GLY A 162 -4.91 -2.96 -6.42
CA GLY A 162 -4.55 -2.61 -7.80
C GLY A 162 -5.05 -3.62 -8.83
N ALA A 163 -4.94 -4.92 -8.53
CA ALA A 163 -5.46 -5.97 -9.39
C ALA A 163 -6.99 -5.92 -9.53
N ILE A 164 -7.71 -5.66 -8.45
CA ILE A 164 -9.17 -5.52 -8.47
C ILE A 164 -9.58 -4.28 -9.28
N ALA A 165 -8.89 -3.15 -9.10
CA ALA A 165 -9.16 -1.94 -9.86
C ALA A 165 -8.92 -2.16 -11.37
N LEU A 166 -7.86 -2.89 -11.73
CA LEU A 166 -7.58 -3.26 -13.12
C LEU A 166 -8.67 -4.16 -13.71
N LEU A 167 -9.14 -5.16 -12.96
CA LEU A 167 -10.24 -6.04 -13.39
C LEU A 167 -11.55 -5.26 -13.58
N ALA A 168 -11.83 -4.31 -12.68
CA ALA A 168 -12.98 -3.43 -12.81
C ALA A 168 -12.90 -2.56 -14.08
N ASP A 169 -11.73 -1.95 -14.37
CA ASP A 169 -11.50 -1.15 -15.57
C ASP A 169 -11.65 -1.99 -16.85
N LEU A 170 -11.06 -3.18 -16.87
CA LEU A 170 -11.22 -4.12 -17.98
C LEU A 170 -12.70 -4.48 -18.22
N GLY A 171 -13.43 -4.73 -17.15
CA GLY A 171 -14.85 -5.04 -17.23
C GLY A 171 -15.67 -3.86 -17.80
N LEU A 172 -15.42 -2.64 -17.33
CA LEU A 172 -16.05 -1.44 -17.87
C LEU A 172 -15.73 -1.24 -19.37
N ARG A 173 -14.47 -1.45 -19.77
CA ARG A 173 -14.07 -1.38 -21.19
C ARG A 173 -14.77 -2.44 -22.05
N PHE A 174 -14.89 -3.67 -21.56
CA PHE A 174 -15.66 -4.71 -22.24
C PHE A 174 -17.13 -4.31 -22.44
N MET A 175 -17.74 -3.69 -21.45
CA MET A 175 -19.11 -3.15 -21.56
C MET A 175 -19.23 -2.08 -22.64
N TRP A 176 -18.30 -1.11 -22.66
CA TRP A 176 -18.34 0.01 -23.59
C TRP A 176 -18.05 -0.41 -25.04
N PHE A 177 -17.09 -1.30 -25.27
CA PHE A 177 -16.67 -1.74 -26.63
C PHE A 177 -17.45 -2.97 -27.11
N GLY A 178 -17.89 -3.86 -26.22
CA GLY A 178 -18.70 -5.03 -26.57
C GLY A 178 -20.14 -4.69 -26.98
N GLY A 179 -20.72 -3.65 -26.37
CA GLY A 179 -22.10 -3.21 -26.69
C GLY A 179 -22.25 -2.54 -28.05
N ARG A 180 -21.17 -2.02 -28.63
CA ARG A 180 -21.23 -1.30 -29.92
C ARG A 180 -21.23 -2.17 -31.18
N ARG A 181 -20.90 -3.47 -31.05
CA ARG A 181 -20.80 -4.39 -32.22
C ARG A 181 -22.00 -5.30 -32.45
N ARG A 182 -23.00 -5.29 -31.58
CA ARG A 182 -24.24 -6.05 -31.78
C ARG A 182 -25.45 -5.14 -31.84
N GLY A 183 -25.72 -4.66 -33.04
CA GLY A 183 -27.04 -4.21 -33.40
C GLY A 183 -28.01 -5.42 -33.33
N SER A 184 -29.18 -5.17 -32.74
CA SER A 184 -30.39 -6.00 -32.75
C SER A 184 -30.49 -7.15 -31.69
N SER A 185 -31.49 -6.99 -30.84
CA SER A 185 -32.33 -8.01 -30.23
C SER A 185 -31.77 -8.93 -29.13
N ASN A 186 -30.86 -8.50 -28.24
CA ASN A 186 -30.67 -9.24 -26.99
C ASN A 186 -30.36 -8.35 -25.79
N SER A 187 -31.36 -7.55 -25.36
CA SER A 187 -31.29 -6.70 -24.16
C SER A 187 -31.10 -7.53 -22.86
N GLY A 188 -31.33 -8.84 -22.88
CA GLY A 188 -31.14 -9.74 -21.75
C GLY A 188 -29.68 -10.01 -21.39
N ALA A 189 -28.81 -10.22 -22.38
CA ALA A 189 -27.40 -10.57 -22.14
C ALA A 189 -26.58 -9.37 -21.62
N ALA A 190 -26.80 -8.17 -22.18
CA ALA A 190 -26.14 -6.94 -21.73
C ALA A 190 -26.58 -6.55 -20.30
N GLY A 191 -27.86 -6.71 -20.00
CA GLY A 191 -28.40 -6.50 -18.65
C GLY A 191 -27.86 -7.51 -17.63
N GLY A 192 -27.68 -8.78 -18.02
CA GLY A 192 -27.08 -9.81 -17.18
C GLY A 192 -25.62 -9.55 -16.85
N ILE A 193 -24.83 -9.07 -17.84
CA ILE A 193 -23.43 -8.68 -17.64
C ILE A 193 -23.35 -7.47 -16.69
N LEU A 194 -24.21 -6.46 -16.87
CA LEU A 194 -24.27 -5.30 -15.98
C LEU A 194 -24.64 -5.67 -14.55
N ALA A 195 -25.64 -6.52 -14.38
CA ALA A 195 -26.08 -7.03 -13.08
C ALA A 195 -24.97 -7.82 -12.38
N LEU A 196 -24.19 -8.61 -13.13
CA LEU A 196 -23.04 -9.32 -12.58
C LEU A 196 -21.92 -8.39 -12.15
N PHE A 197 -21.57 -7.37 -12.98
CA PHE A 197 -20.61 -6.36 -12.57
C PHE A 197 -21.05 -5.65 -11.30
N ALA A 198 -22.32 -5.28 -11.19
CA ALA A 198 -22.88 -4.67 -9.98
C ALA A 198 -22.78 -5.61 -8.77
N LEU A 199 -23.13 -6.89 -8.94
CA LEU A 199 -23.04 -7.91 -7.89
C LEU A 199 -21.59 -8.14 -7.45
N VAL A 200 -20.67 -8.25 -8.40
CA VAL A 200 -19.24 -8.37 -8.15
C VAL A 200 -18.72 -7.17 -7.38
N PHE A 201 -19.06 -5.95 -7.82
CA PHE A 201 -18.68 -4.73 -7.11
C PHE A 201 -19.25 -4.68 -5.68
N LEU A 202 -20.50 -5.10 -5.52
CA LEU A 202 -21.17 -5.15 -4.21
C LEU A 202 -20.45 -6.08 -3.23
N VAL A 203 -19.91 -7.21 -3.70
CA VAL A 203 -19.18 -8.19 -2.88
C VAL A 203 -17.70 -7.80 -2.72
N VAL A 204 -17.07 -7.30 -3.78
CA VAL A 204 -15.64 -7.01 -3.83
C VAL A 204 -15.29 -5.73 -3.07
N ALA A 205 -16.08 -4.68 -3.19
CA ALA A 205 -15.80 -3.41 -2.53
C ALA A 205 -15.68 -3.53 -1.00
N PRO A 206 -16.61 -4.19 -0.27
CA PRO A 206 -16.45 -4.40 1.16
C PRO A 206 -15.27 -5.31 1.52
N LEU A 207 -14.95 -6.30 0.68
CA LEU A 207 -13.77 -7.16 0.91
C LEU A 207 -12.46 -6.39 0.74
N VAL A 208 -12.37 -5.54 -0.28
CA VAL A 208 -11.23 -4.63 -0.47
C VAL A 208 -11.11 -3.68 0.72
N ALA A 209 -12.21 -3.09 1.16
CA ALA A 209 -12.23 -2.23 2.35
C ALA A 209 -11.76 -2.97 3.60
N GLN A 210 -12.13 -4.23 3.78
CA GLN A 210 -11.67 -5.09 4.87
C GLN A 210 -10.15 -5.37 4.75
N VAL A 211 -9.66 -5.72 3.56
CA VAL A 211 -8.24 -5.95 3.30
C VAL A 211 -7.43 -4.68 3.61
N MET A 212 -7.90 -3.53 3.15
CA MET A 212 -7.31 -2.24 3.47
C MET A 212 -7.27 -1.99 4.99
N LYS A 213 -8.37 -2.24 5.68
CA LYS A 213 -8.47 -2.09 7.13
C LYS A 213 -7.53 -3.03 7.91
N PHE A 214 -7.32 -4.26 7.43
CA PHE A 214 -6.37 -5.21 8.03
C PHE A 214 -4.91 -4.86 7.74
N SER A 215 -4.60 -4.26 6.58
CA SER A 215 -3.25 -3.84 6.23
C SER A 215 -2.76 -2.67 7.09
N LEU A 216 -3.69 -1.85 7.58
CA LEU A 216 -3.43 -0.64 8.34
C LEU A 216 -3.91 -0.80 9.78
N SER A 217 -2.99 -1.05 10.68
CA SER A 217 -3.27 -1.08 12.10
C SER A 217 -2.56 0.09 12.77
N ARG A 218 -3.32 1.01 13.37
CA ARG A 218 -2.78 2.11 14.21
C ARG A 218 -1.74 1.60 15.23
N ARG A 219 -1.92 0.39 15.74
CA ARG A 219 -0.95 -0.25 16.66
C ARG A 219 0.38 -0.55 16.01
N ARG A 220 0.42 -0.85 14.69
CA ARG A 220 1.68 -1.11 13.97
C ARG A 220 2.44 0.18 13.73
N GLU A 221 1.75 1.26 13.40
CA GLU A 221 2.35 2.60 13.28
C GLU A 221 3.01 3.03 14.59
N LEU A 222 2.25 2.97 15.69
CA LEU A 222 2.79 3.28 17.00
C LEU A 222 3.97 2.39 17.40
N LEU A 223 3.91 1.11 17.04
CA LEU A 223 5.03 0.22 17.29
C LEU A 223 6.24 0.54 16.42
N ALA A 224 6.03 0.94 15.15
CA ALA A 224 7.12 1.37 14.28
C ALA A 224 7.77 2.65 14.81
N ASP A 225 6.97 3.60 15.31
CA ASP A 225 7.46 4.82 15.98
C ASP A 225 8.36 4.47 17.17
N VAL A 226 7.85 3.66 18.10
CA VAL A 226 8.59 3.23 19.29
C VAL A 226 9.84 2.45 18.89
N SER A 227 9.74 1.53 17.93
CA SER A 227 10.88 0.74 17.47
C SER A 227 11.93 1.60 16.76
N GLY A 228 11.51 2.61 15.98
CA GLY A 228 12.38 3.57 15.32
C GLY A 228 13.14 4.42 16.33
N VAL A 229 12.45 4.91 17.36
CA VAL A 229 13.07 5.64 18.48
C VAL A 229 14.05 4.76 19.25
N HIS A 230 13.70 3.50 19.52
CA HIS A 230 14.65 2.58 20.15
C HIS A 230 15.90 2.33 19.30
N LEU A 231 15.77 2.36 17.98
CA LEU A 231 16.89 2.17 17.07
C LEU A 231 17.81 3.40 17.04
N THR A 232 17.26 4.60 16.98
CA THR A 232 18.03 5.87 16.97
C THR A 232 18.47 6.31 18.36
N ARG A 233 17.76 5.84 19.42
CA ARG A 233 17.88 6.32 20.82
C ARG A 233 17.69 7.84 20.97
N TYR A 234 16.99 8.46 20.01
CA TYR A 234 16.79 9.91 19.99
C TYR A 234 15.36 10.27 19.53
N PRO A 235 14.37 10.27 20.47
CA PRO A 235 12.97 10.61 20.16
C PRO A 235 12.79 11.96 19.45
N PRO A 236 13.54 13.05 19.82
CA PRO A 236 13.31 14.36 19.20
C PRO A 236 13.51 14.38 17.68
N GLY A 237 14.32 13.49 17.12
CA GLY A 237 14.54 13.41 15.67
C GLY A 237 13.26 13.03 14.92
N LEU A 238 12.60 11.96 15.36
CA LEU A 238 11.32 11.53 14.76
C LEU A 238 10.20 12.51 15.06
N ILE A 239 10.15 13.08 16.28
CA ILE A 239 9.15 14.09 16.66
C ILE A 239 9.24 15.30 15.73
N ALA A 240 10.44 15.88 15.54
CA ALA A 240 10.63 17.03 14.66
C ALA A 240 10.28 16.70 13.19
N ALA A 241 10.60 15.48 12.73
CA ALA A 241 10.21 15.04 11.40
C ALA A 241 8.68 14.99 11.25
N LEU A 242 7.96 14.39 12.20
CA LEU A 242 6.50 14.32 12.19
C LEU A 242 5.84 15.70 12.29
N GLU A 243 6.42 16.63 13.07
CA GLU A 243 5.96 18.03 13.15
C GLU A 243 6.10 18.72 11.79
N LYS A 244 7.23 18.55 11.09
CA LYS A 244 7.41 19.07 9.72
C LYS A 244 6.46 18.46 8.72
N LEU A 245 6.24 17.13 8.77
CA LEU A 245 5.25 16.46 7.93
C LEU A 245 3.85 17.00 8.18
N ARG A 246 3.46 17.15 9.45
CA ARG A 246 2.18 17.74 9.82
C ARG A 246 2.00 19.16 9.26
N ASP A 247 3.03 19.98 9.28
CA ASP A 247 2.97 21.40 8.89
C ASP A 247 3.14 21.62 7.37
N ASP A 248 3.64 20.64 6.65
CA ASP A 248 3.75 20.68 5.19
C ASP A 248 2.37 20.52 4.53
N GLN A 249 2.09 21.34 3.53
CA GLN A 249 0.81 21.33 2.81
C GLN A 249 0.87 20.62 1.46
N ALA A 250 2.06 20.19 1.04
CA ALA A 250 2.24 19.58 -0.25
C ALA A 250 1.61 18.18 -0.28
N VAL A 251 0.94 17.87 -1.38
CA VAL A 251 0.33 16.57 -1.65
C VAL A 251 1.23 15.81 -2.62
N VAL A 252 1.49 14.55 -2.36
CA VAL A 252 2.30 13.69 -3.25
C VAL A 252 1.54 13.45 -4.56
N ARG A 253 2.02 14.04 -5.65
CA ARG A 253 1.36 13.99 -6.97
C ARG A 253 1.35 12.60 -7.59
N THR A 254 2.32 11.77 -7.24
CA THR A 254 2.47 10.40 -7.75
C THR A 254 1.70 9.37 -6.95
N ALA A 255 1.11 9.76 -5.81
CA ALA A 255 0.32 8.86 -5.00
C ALA A 255 -1.04 8.56 -5.65
N SER A 256 -1.50 7.34 -5.44
CA SER A 256 -2.83 6.88 -5.80
C SER A 256 -3.52 6.31 -4.57
N HIS A 257 -4.85 6.21 -4.59
CA HIS A 257 -5.59 5.55 -3.50
C HIS A 257 -5.10 4.13 -3.20
N ALA A 258 -4.52 3.44 -4.19
CA ALA A 258 -3.94 2.12 -4.00
C ALA A 258 -2.60 2.17 -3.23
N THR A 259 -1.80 3.22 -3.40
CA THR A 259 -0.49 3.38 -2.76
C THR A 259 -0.52 4.24 -1.51
N GLU A 260 -1.63 4.92 -1.23
CA GLU A 260 -1.80 5.81 -0.07
C GLU A 260 -1.35 5.16 1.25
N GLN A 261 -1.66 3.88 1.39
CA GLN A 261 -1.38 3.09 2.58
C GLN A 261 0.10 2.74 2.81
N LEU A 262 0.96 2.97 1.83
CA LEU A 262 2.40 2.70 1.95
C LEU A 262 3.12 3.85 2.65
N TRP A 263 2.66 5.09 2.47
CA TRP A 263 3.35 6.29 2.85
C TRP A 263 3.27 6.56 4.36
N ILE A 264 4.29 7.16 4.94
CA ILE A 264 4.35 7.49 6.38
C ILE A 264 3.26 8.49 6.80
N GLU A 265 2.83 9.34 5.87
CA GLU A 265 1.69 10.25 6.01
C GLU A 265 0.77 10.09 4.79
N SER A 266 -0.56 10.27 5.00
CA SER A 266 -1.53 10.23 3.91
C SER A 266 -1.15 11.23 2.80
N PRO A 267 -0.79 10.75 1.61
CA PRO A 267 -0.26 11.59 0.55
C PRO A 267 -1.34 12.38 -0.19
N LEU A 268 -2.62 12.09 0.06
CA LEU A 268 -3.77 12.63 -0.68
C LEU A 268 -4.59 13.66 0.11
N GLU A 269 -4.35 13.81 1.41
CA GLU A 269 -5.10 14.74 2.24
C GLU A 269 -4.46 16.14 2.24
N THR A 270 -5.21 17.13 1.77
CA THR A 270 -4.89 18.55 2.00
C THR A 270 -5.39 19.00 3.38
N LYS A 271 -4.77 20.04 3.98
CA LYS A 271 -5.22 20.60 5.28
C LYS A 271 -6.65 21.11 5.24
N GLU A 272 -7.13 21.59 4.10
CA GLU A 272 -8.51 22.02 3.93
C GLU A 272 -9.50 20.85 4.08
N GLY A 273 -9.12 19.65 3.60
CA GLY A 273 -9.89 18.42 3.82
C GLY A 273 -9.83 17.92 5.27
N LYS A 274 -8.74 18.21 6.01
CA LYS A 274 -8.61 17.86 7.44
C LYS A 274 -9.47 18.76 8.36
N ALA A 275 -9.73 20.01 7.95
CA ALA A 275 -10.53 20.96 8.74
C ALA A 275 -12.04 20.70 8.66
N ASP A 276 -12.50 20.06 7.58
CA ASP A 276 -13.92 19.73 7.41
C ASP A 276 -14.25 18.39 8.10
N HIS A 277 -14.30 18.41 9.43
CA HIS A 277 -14.64 17.27 10.30
C HIS A 277 -16.08 16.73 10.13
N LYS A 278 -16.85 17.28 9.19
CA LYS A 278 -18.14 16.75 8.77
C LYS A 278 -18.06 15.74 7.60
N GLY A 279 -16.84 15.39 7.17
CA GLY A 279 -16.62 14.29 6.22
C GLY A 279 -17.30 13.04 6.70
N THR A 280 -18.12 12.46 5.83
CA THR A 280 -18.90 11.23 6.01
C THR A 280 -18.13 10.19 6.83
N TRP A 281 -18.84 9.43 7.69
CA TRP A 281 -18.29 8.31 8.47
C TRP A 281 -17.39 7.38 7.62
N LEU A 282 -17.58 7.34 6.30
CA LEU A 282 -16.76 6.67 5.32
C LEU A 282 -15.32 7.23 5.30
N ASN A 283 -15.09 8.54 5.25
CA ASN A 283 -13.74 9.12 5.26
C ASN A 283 -12.98 8.79 6.55
N ARG A 284 -13.68 8.77 7.71
CA ARG A 284 -13.07 8.32 8.98
C ARG A 284 -12.76 6.83 9.03
N ALA A 285 -13.52 6.01 8.30
CA ALA A 285 -13.27 4.57 8.19
C ALA A 285 -12.10 4.24 7.25
N PHE A 286 -11.78 5.15 6.32
CA PHE A 286 -10.68 5.01 5.36
C PHE A 286 -9.38 5.70 5.81
N ASN A 287 -9.43 6.60 6.82
CA ASN A 287 -8.21 7.16 7.43
C ASN A 287 -7.43 6.09 8.19
N THR A 288 -6.34 5.70 7.61
CA THR A 288 -5.62 4.47 7.89
C THR A 288 -4.47 4.70 8.86
N HIS A 289 -3.88 5.89 8.89
CA HIS A 289 -2.84 6.27 9.82
C HIS A 289 -3.42 6.93 11.08
N PRO A 290 -2.77 6.74 12.27
CA PRO A 290 -3.12 7.56 13.44
C PRO A 290 -2.81 9.02 13.13
N PRO A 291 -3.59 9.97 13.68
CA PRO A 291 -3.26 11.38 13.55
C PRO A 291 -1.82 11.66 14.00
N LEU A 292 -1.10 12.51 13.24
CA LEU A 292 0.29 12.86 13.56
C LEU A 292 0.43 13.44 14.96
N GLU A 293 -0.57 14.22 15.42
CA GLU A 293 -0.64 14.76 16.77
C GLU A 293 -0.59 13.65 17.83
N GLN A 294 -1.33 12.57 17.63
CA GLN A 294 -1.34 11.43 18.55
C GLN A 294 0.02 10.72 18.57
N ARG A 295 0.66 10.54 17.41
CA ARG A 295 2.00 9.93 17.32
C ARG A 295 3.03 10.82 18.05
N ILE A 296 3.02 12.12 17.78
CA ILE A 296 3.91 13.11 18.42
C ILE A 296 3.72 13.10 19.93
N GLN A 297 2.48 13.10 20.43
CA GLN A 297 2.19 13.08 21.85
C GLN A 297 2.78 11.84 22.54
N ILE A 298 2.54 10.66 21.99
CA ILE A 298 3.06 9.40 22.56
C ILE A 298 4.60 9.40 22.58
N LEU A 299 5.24 9.95 21.53
CA LEU A 299 6.69 10.03 21.48
C LEU A 299 7.27 11.06 22.47
N LYS A 300 6.52 12.11 22.81
CA LYS A 300 6.91 13.08 23.84
C LYS A 300 6.81 12.54 25.27
N GLU A 301 6.03 11.47 25.47
CA GLU A 301 5.86 10.79 26.75
C GLU A 301 6.91 9.67 26.99
N MET A 302 7.76 9.39 26.00
CA MET A 302 8.85 8.40 26.09
C MET A 302 10.13 8.99 26.64
#